data_e4f46f165c933c8295258fa7018dfd9f
#
_entry.id   e4f46f165c933c8295258fa7018dfd9f
#
_cell.length_a   1.000
_cell.length_b   1.000
_cell.length_c   1.000
_cell.angle_alpha   90.00
_cell.angle_beta   90.00
_cell.angle_gamma   90.00
#
_symmetry.space_group_name_H-M   'P 1'
#
loop_
_entity.id
_entity.type
_entity.pdbx_description
1 polymer ?
#
loop_
_entity_poly.entity_id
_entity_poly.type
_entity_poly.pdbx_seq_one_letter_code
_entity_poly.pdbx_strand_id
1 'polypeptide(L)'
;MKKSGKSMAVIMALLAATFYAINTPFSKILLEKVTPTFMASFLYLGAGIGVGIMYLFNSKKEKKIEKLSKTDLPYTVGMIVLDILAPIFLMIGINIGSASNASLLGNFEIVATTLIAILIFKEVVTSRLWLAIGFITLSSIVLSFEGSVSFKFSLGSLFVILATCCWGLENNCTRMISDKSTYEIVILKGIFSGTGSFIIAIILGENIPGIKYIFISMLLGFVAYGLSIFLYIRAQRELGAAKTSAYYAIAPFIGTFLSFAVDGDRLSEVYFIGLIFMIIGSVIVVCDTMLKNHIHYHIHTIVHTHNGSTHKHIIKHEHTHSHSGSEEKHCHNHDDYINSDEHKRMHESGV
;
A
#
# COMPACT_ATOMS: atom_id res chain seq x y z
N MET A 1 23.04 -15.96 -9.74
CA MET A 1 21.70 -15.71 -10.29
C MET A 1 20.72 -14.97 -9.38
N LYS A 2 20.87 -14.96 -8.03
CA LYS A 2 19.96 -14.23 -7.10
C LYS A 2 19.99 -12.68 -7.15
N LYS A 3 21.11 -12.05 -7.58
CA LYS A 3 21.21 -10.57 -7.65
C LYS A 3 20.33 -9.94 -8.74
N SER A 4 20.14 -10.62 -9.88
CA SER A 4 19.33 -10.12 -11.00
C SER A 4 17.82 -10.03 -10.68
N GLY A 5 17.29 -10.95 -9.87
CA GLY A 5 15.88 -10.95 -9.47
C GLY A 5 15.50 -9.78 -8.56
N LYS A 6 16.35 -9.48 -7.55
CA LYS A 6 16.10 -8.37 -6.62
C LYS A 6 16.15 -7.00 -7.33
N SER A 7 17.09 -6.80 -8.27
CA SER A 7 17.17 -5.57 -9.06
C SER A 7 15.92 -5.37 -9.93
N MET A 8 15.43 -6.43 -10.56
CA MET A 8 14.20 -6.39 -11.35
C MET A 8 12.98 -6.05 -10.48
N ALA A 9 12.90 -6.59 -9.27
CA ALA A 9 11.81 -6.31 -8.35
C ALA A 9 11.80 -4.84 -7.87
N VAL A 10 12.96 -4.24 -7.64
CA VAL A 10 13.07 -2.79 -7.35
C VAL A 10 12.56 -1.96 -8.54
N ILE A 11 12.97 -2.32 -9.76
CA ILE A 11 12.49 -1.64 -10.98
C ILE A 11 10.97 -1.77 -11.09
N MET A 12 10.40 -2.95 -10.83
CA MET A 12 8.95 -3.15 -10.83
C MET A 12 8.24 -2.27 -9.80
N ALA A 13 8.78 -2.12 -8.58
CA ALA A 13 8.20 -1.27 -7.54
C ALA A 13 8.23 0.21 -7.94
N LEU A 14 9.33 0.69 -8.51
CA LEU A 14 9.46 2.08 -8.99
C LEU A 14 8.56 2.35 -10.21
N LEU A 15 8.46 1.40 -11.15
CA LEU A 15 7.53 1.51 -12.27
C LEU A 15 6.08 1.51 -11.79
N ALA A 16 5.73 0.69 -10.82
CA ALA A 16 4.40 0.68 -10.21
C ALA A 16 4.06 2.07 -9.62
N ALA A 17 4.99 2.66 -8.87
CA ALA A 17 4.85 4.01 -8.32
C ALA A 17 4.68 5.07 -9.42
N THR A 18 5.48 4.99 -10.48
CA THR A 18 5.42 5.92 -11.61
C THR A 18 4.09 5.80 -12.36
N PHE A 19 3.61 4.58 -12.62
CA PHE A 19 2.33 4.37 -13.29
C PHE A 19 1.15 4.89 -12.46
N TYR A 20 1.15 4.67 -11.15
CA TYR A 20 0.13 5.24 -10.29
C TYR A 20 0.17 6.77 -10.27
N ALA A 21 1.36 7.35 -10.25
CA ALA A 21 1.57 8.78 -10.15
C ALA A 21 0.96 9.57 -11.32
N ILE A 22 0.84 8.98 -12.52
CA ILE A 22 0.20 9.64 -13.67
C ILE A 22 -1.32 9.76 -13.52
N ASN A 23 -1.94 9.03 -12.59
CA ASN A 23 -3.40 9.07 -12.41
C ASN A 23 -3.90 10.49 -12.16
N THR A 24 -3.37 11.17 -11.15
CA THR A 24 -3.92 12.46 -10.66
C THR A 24 -3.89 13.56 -11.72
N PRO A 25 -2.74 13.87 -12.39
CA PRO A 25 -2.72 14.92 -13.42
C PRO A 25 -3.60 14.60 -14.62
N PHE A 26 -3.54 13.37 -15.12
CA PHE A 26 -4.34 13.02 -16.31
C PHE A 26 -5.83 12.89 -15.98
N SER A 27 -6.18 12.46 -14.78
CA SER A 27 -7.58 12.48 -14.33
C SER A 27 -8.11 13.92 -14.22
N LYS A 28 -7.29 14.88 -13.77
CA LYS A 28 -7.70 16.29 -13.70
C LYS A 28 -8.13 16.82 -15.09
N ILE A 29 -7.34 16.54 -16.12
CA ILE A 29 -7.67 16.93 -17.52
C ILE A 29 -8.96 16.23 -17.97
N LEU A 30 -9.10 14.94 -17.71
CA LEU A 30 -10.27 14.17 -18.17
C LEU A 30 -11.54 14.56 -17.44
N LEU A 31 -11.45 15.01 -16.18
CA LEU A 31 -12.59 15.49 -15.39
C LEU A 31 -13.26 16.75 -15.95
N GLU A 32 -12.63 17.45 -16.91
CA GLU A 32 -13.31 18.49 -17.68
C GLU A 32 -14.40 17.95 -18.62
N LYS A 33 -14.33 16.65 -18.98
CA LYS A 33 -15.21 16.00 -19.99
C LYS A 33 -15.91 14.76 -19.44
N VAL A 34 -15.47 14.25 -18.32
CA VAL A 34 -15.98 13.04 -17.65
C VAL A 34 -16.33 13.41 -16.23
N THR A 35 -17.53 13.09 -15.79
CA THR A 35 -17.95 13.33 -14.42
C THR A 35 -17.19 12.44 -13.44
N PRO A 36 -17.02 12.86 -12.17
CA PRO A 36 -16.17 12.15 -11.20
C PRO A 36 -16.52 10.68 -11.02
N THR A 37 -17.82 10.34 -10.94
CA THR A 37 -18.25 8.96 -10.69
C THR A 37 -18.02 8.06 -11.91
N PHE A 38 -18.30 8.56 -13.13
CA PHE A 38 -17.94 7.85 -14.36
C PHE A 38 -16.42 7.72 -14.51
N MET A 39 -15.65 8.75 -14.14
CA MET A 39 -14.18 8.66 -14.18
C MET A 39 -13.67 7.54 -13.27
N ALA A 40 -14.14 7.47 -12.02
CA ALA A 40 -13.83 6.38 -11.10
C ALA A 40 -14.18 5.00 -11.68
N SER A 41 -15.38 4.89 -12.28
CA SER A 41 -15.83 3.66 -12.94
C SER A 41 -14.87 3.20 -14.06
N PHE A 42 -14.56 4.09 -15.01
CA PHE A 42 -13.73 3.73 -16.16
C PHE A 42 -12.29 3.44 -15.79
N LEU A 43 -11.74 4.07 -14.76
CA LEU A 43 -10.41 3.73 -14.23
C LEU A 43 -10.37 2.28 -13.74
N TYR A 44 -11.35 1.87 -12.94
CA TYR A 44 -11.39 0.51 -12.41
C TYR A 44 -11.78 -0.53 -13.47
N LEU A 45 -12.74 -0.24 -14.35
CA LEU A 45 -13.06 -1.12 -15.49
C LEU A 45 -11.84 -1.31 -16.40
N GLY A 46 -11.11 -0.24 -16.68
CA GLY A 46 -9.86 -0.30 -17.44
C GLY A 46 -8.81 -1.20 -16.81
N ALA A 47 -8.64 -1.08 -15.48
CA ALA A 47 -7.75 -1.96 -14.72
C ALA A 47 -8.19 -3.43 -14.80
N GLY A 48 -9.45 -3.71 -14.51
CA GLY A 48 -9.98 -5.08 -14.50
C GLY A 48 -9.95 -5.75 -15.87
N ILE A 49 -10.40 -5.05 -16.91
CA ILE A 49 -10.40 -5.57 -18.29
C ILE A 49 -8.97 -5.73 -18.80
N GLY A 50 -8.11 -4.72 -18.61
CA GLY A 50 -6.72 -4.79 -19.07
C GLY A 50 -5.93 -5.92 -18.42
N VAL A 51 -6.03 -6.07 -17.10
CA VAL A 51 -5.39 -7.19 -16.38
C VAL A 51 -6.05 -8.52 -16.72
N GLY A 52 -7.38 -8.55 -16.97
CA GLY A 52 -8.10 -9.73 -17.47
C GLY A 52 -7.55 -10.20 -18.81
N ILE A 53 -7.31 -9.30 -19.75
CA ILE A 53 -6.66 -9.60 -21.04
C ILE A 53 -5.25 -10.17 -20.79
N MET A 54 -4.45 -9.54 -19.93
CA MET A 54 -3.12 -10.06 -19.56
C MET A 54 -3.19 -11.48 -18.99
N TYR A 55 -4.21 -11.77 -18.18
CA TYR A 55 -4.42 -13.10 -17.60
C TYR A 55 -4.65 -14.15 -18.68
N LEU A 56 -5.43 -13.86 -19.73
CA LEU A 56 -5.67 -14.81 -20.83
C LEU A 56 -4.37 -15.28 -21.49
N PHE A 57 -3.37 -14.40 -21.61
CA PHE A 57 -2.06 -14.74 -22.18
C PHE A 57 -1.14 -15.47 -21.18
N ASN A 58 -1.35 -15.31 -19.87
CA ASN A 58 -0.46 -15.82 -18.83
C ASN A 58 -1.09 -16.93 -17.95
N SER A 59 -2.32 -17.36 -18.23
CA SER A 59 -3.09 -18.30 -17.40
C SER A 59 -2.38 -19.61 -17.09
N LYS A 60 -1.54 -20.11 -18.01
CA LYS A 60 -0.78 -21.35 -17.83
C LYS A 60 0.25 -21.29 -16.68
N LYS A 61 0.78 -20.11 -16.36
CA LYS A 61 1.77 -19.89 -15.29
C LYS A 61 1.12 -19.73 -13.91
N GLU A 62 -0.13 -19.31 -13.87
CA GLU A 62 -0.88 -19.01 -12.63
C GLU A 62 -1.55 -20.24 -11.99
N LYS A 63 -1.63 -21.37 -12.68
CA LYS A 63 -2.33 -22.59 -12.21
C LYS A 63 -1.86 -23.16 -10.86
N LYS A 64 -0.72 -22.69 -10.34
CA LYS A 64 -0.13 -23.14 -9.06
C LYS A 64 -0.48 -22.25 -7.87
N ILE A 65 -1.19 -21.14 -8.09
CA ILE A 65 -1.51 -20.17 -7.03
C ILE A 65 -2.92 -20.46 -6.51
N GLU A 66 -3.09 -20.42 -5.22
CA GLU A 66 -4.38 -20.64 -4.58
C GLU A 66 -5.37 -19.54 -4.97
N LYS A 67 -6.60 -19.96 -5.31
CA LYS A 67 -7.69 -19.06 -5.70
C LYS A 67 -8.46 -18.59 -4.48
N LEU A 68 -9.20 -17.50 -4.67
CA LEU A 68 -10.15 -17.02 -3.67
C LEU A 68 -11.21 -18.07 -3.34
N SER A 69 -11.56 -18.17 -2.08
CA SER A 69 -12.51 -19.13 -1.52
C SER A 69 -13.69 -18.42 -0.86
N LYS A 70 -14.70 -19.17 -0.43
CA LYS A 70 -15.86 -18.58 0.29
C LYS A 70 -15.48 -17.96 1.63
N THR A 71 -14.40 -18.41 2.26
CA THR A 71 -13.89 -17.83 3.52
C THR A 71 -13.30 -16.45 3.34
N ASP A 72 -12.86 -16.12 2.11
CA ASP A 72 -12.27 -14.83 1.76
C ASP A 72 -13.34 -13.77 1.41
N LEU A 73 -14.63 -14.19 1.30
CA LEU A 73 -15.73 -13.36 0.84
C LEU A 73 -15.91 -12.06 1.64
N PRO A 74 -15.85 -12.03 2.99
CA PRO A 74 -15.99 -10.79 3.75
C PRO A 74 -14.94 -9.73 3.37
N TYR A 75 -13.69 -10.16 3.23
CA TYR A 75 -12.59 -9.27 2.83
C TYR A 75 -12.72 -8.84 1.37
N THR A 76 -13.14 -9.74 0.48
CA THR A 76 -13.36 -9.44 -0.94
C THR A 76 -14.49 -8.43 -1.12
N VAL A 77 -15.60 -8.57 -0.41
CA VAL A 77 -16.72 -7.61 -0.43
C VAL A 77 -16.29 -6.28 0.15
N GLY A 78 -15.60 -6.29 1.31
CA GLY A 78 -15.05 -5.05 1.90
C GLY A 78 -14.13 -4.31 0.93
N MET A 79 -13.20 -5.01 0.30
CA MET A 79 -12.31 -4.50 -0.74
C MET A 79 -13.10 -3.85 -1.88
N ILE A 80 -14.10 -4.52 -2.44
CA ILE A 80 -14.90 -4.01 -3.57
C ILE A 80 -15.68 -2.75 -3.17
N VAL A 81 -16.37 -2.76 -2.03
CA VAL A 81 -17.18 -1.62 -1.56
C VAL A 81 -16.31 -0.39 -1.32
N LEU A 82 -15.16 -0.58 -0.68
CA LEU A 82 -14.23 0.52 -0.41
C LEU A 82 -13.58 1.04 -1.70
N ASP A 83 -13.32 0.17 -2.66
CA ASP A 83 -12.83 0.54 -4.00
C ASP A 83 -13.93 1.13 -4.93
N ILE A 84 -15.18 1.12 -4.53
CA ILE A 84 -16.22 1.95 -5.14
C ILE A 84 -16.15 3.37 -4.57
N LEU A 85 -16.09 3.50 -3.25
CA LEU A 85 -16.16 4.79 -2.55
C LEU A 85 -14.88 5.63 -2.72
N ALA A 86 -13.72 5.01 -2.52
CA ALA A 86 -12.45 5.72 -2.53
C ALA A 86 -12.15 6.45 -3.84
N PRO A 87 -12.25 5.83 -5.02
CA PRO A 87 -11.97 6.54 -6.28
C PRO A 87 -13.03 7.59 -6.61
N ILE A 88 -14.29 7.40 -6.21
CA ILE A 88 -15.33 8.43 -6.36
C ILE A 88 -14.93 9.66 -5.53
N PHE A 89 -14.59 9.49 -4.26
CA PHE A 89 -14.12 10.58 -3.43
C PHE A 89 -12.86 11.24 -3.99
N LEU A 90 -11.87 10.45 -4.44
CA LEU A 90 -10.68 11.00 -5.06
C LEU A 90 -11.01 11.84 -6.31
N MET A 91 -11.85 11.33 -7.21
CA MET A 91 -12.19 12.04 -8.44
C MET A 91 -12.97 13.34 -8.15
N ILE A 92 -13.88 13.33 -7.16
CA ILE A 92 -14.54 14.55 -6.68
C ILE A 92 -13.47 15.52 -6.13
N GLY A 93 -12.57 15.03 -5.28
CA GLY A 93 -11.51 15.84 -4.67
C GLY A 93 -10.59 16.49 -5.70
N ILE A 94 -10.17 15.75 -6.74
CA ILE A 94 -9.37 16.26 -7.85
C ILE A 94 -10.15 17.27 -8.69
N ASN A 95 -11.44 17.00 -8.94
CA ASN A 95 -12.28 17.87 -9.77
C ASN A 95 -12.44 19.27 -9.18
N ILE A 96 -12.70 19.38 -7.87
CA ILE A 96 -12.97 20.65 -7.19
C ILE A 96 -11.73 21.25 -6.51
N GLY A 97 -10.62 20.50 -6.41
CA GLY A 97 -9.36 20.92 -5.79
C GLY A 97 -8.19 20.97 -6.78
N SER A 98 -6.97 21.09 -6.24
CA SER A 98 -5.72 21.03 -6.99
C SER A 98 -5.24 19.59 -7.13
N ALA A 99 -4.79 19.22 -8.34
CA ALA A 99 -4.22 17.91 -8.61
C ALA A 99 -2.90 17.67 -7.85
N SER A 100 -2.06 18.69 -7.74
CA SER A 100 -0.82 18.63 -6.95
C SER A 100 -1.10 18.36 -5.47
N ASN A 101 -2.08 19.05 -4.90
CA ASN A 101 -2.49 18.86 -3.52
C ASN A 101 -3.10 17.48 -3.28
N ALA A 102 -3.98 17.04 -4.19
CA ALA A 102 -4.59 15.70 -4.13
C ALA A 102 -3.54 14.59 -4.21
N SER A 103 -2.53 14.73 -5.09
CA SER A 103 -1.40 13.78 -5.18
C SER A 103 -0.65 13.68 -3.86
N LEU A 104 -0.28 14.83 -3.27
CA LEU A 104 0.52 14.84 -2.04
C LEU A 104 -0.28 14.30 -0.84
N LEU A 105 -1.56 14.67 -0.72
CA LEU A 105 -2.48 14.16 0.30
C LEU A 105 -2.70 12.64 0.20
N GLY A 106 -2.45 12.03 -0.95
CA GLY A 106 -2.47 10.57 -1.13
C GLY A 106 -1.62 9.81 -0.11
N ASN A 107 -0.51 10.41 0.38
CA ASN A 107 0.30 9.80 1.43
C ASN A 107 -0.42 9.64 2.78
N PHE A 108 -1.55 10.31 3.01
CA PHE A 108 -2.36 10.11 4.21
C PHE A 108 -2.94 8.69 4.29
N GLU A 109 -2.98 7.97 3.17
CA GLU A 109 -3.32 6.54 3.14
C GLU A 109 -2.43 5.71 4.08
N ILE A 110 -1.13 6.06 4.20
CA ILE A 110 -0.20 5.39 5.12
C ILE A 110 -0.67 5.55 6.57
N VAL A 111 -1.09 6.77 6.93
CA VAL A 111 -1.63 7.07 8.27
C VAL A 111 -2.90 6.28 8.51
N ALA A 112 -3.86 6.34 7.57
CA ALA A 112 -5.14 5.65 7.68
C ALA A 112 -4.94 4.14 7.79
N THR A 113 -4.14 3.53 6.90
CA THR A 113 -3.82 2.09 6.92
C THR A 113 -3.22 1.67 8.25
N THR A 114 -2.25 2.45 8.77
CA THR A 114 -1.56 2.12 10.02
C THR A 114 -2.49 2.26 11.24
N LEU A 115 -3.26 3.34 11.32
CA LEU A 115 -4.21 3.53 12.42
C LEU A 115 -5.27 2.42 12.44
N ILE A 116 -5.80 2.02 11.28
CA ILE A 116 -6.76 0.93 11.16
C ILE A 116 -6.11 -0.40 11.58
N ALA A 117 -4.86 -0.66 11.18
CA ALA A 117 -4.12 -1.86 11.57
C ALA A 117 -3.95 -1.94 13.11
N ILE A 118 -3.64 -0.81 13.76
CA ILE A 118 -3.55 -0.73 15.23
C ILE A 118 -4.90 -0.96 15.89
N LEU A 119 -5.94 -0.25 15.45
CA LEU A 119 -7.23 -0.22 16.13
C LEU A 119 -8.03 -1.53 15.95
N ILE A 120 -8.02 -2.07 14.73
CA ILE A 120 -8.82 -3.26 14.36
C ILE A 120 -7.99 -4.53 14.53
N PHE A 121 -6.75 -4.56 14.03
CA PHE A 121 -5.90 -5.75 14.00
C PHE A 121 -4.92 -5.81 15.18
N LYS A 122 -4.92 -4.79 16.07
CA LYS A 122 -4.07 -4.71 17.28
C LYS A 122 -2.58 -4.86 16.97
N GLU A 123 -2.14 -4.38 15.81
CA GLU A 123 -0.73 -4.40 15.43
C GLU A 123 0.09 -3.42 16.28
N VAL A 124 1.29 -3.86 16.66
CA VAL A 124 2.24 -3.01 17.40
C VAL A 124 3.07 -2.22 16.39
N VAL A 125 3.18 -0.93 16.60
CA VAL A 125 3.97 -0.03 15.75
C VAL A 125 5.14 0.57 16.52
N THR A 126 6.21 0.87 15.80
CA THR A 126 7.43 1.47 16.36
C THR A 126 7.20 2.95 16.72
N SER A 127 8.00 3.47 17.66
CA SER A 127 7.99 4.91 17.99
C SER A 127 8.32 5.78 16.78
N ARG A 128 9.16 5.27 15.85
CA ARG A 128 9.49 5.98 14.59
C ARG A 128 8.29 6.11 13.69
N LEU A 129 7.47 5.05 13.58
CA LEU A 129 6.26 5.09 12.77
C LEU A 129 5.24 6.07 13.36
N TRP A 130 5.11 6.18 14.70
CA TRP A 130 4.30 7.22 15.34
C TRP A 130 4.76 8.63 15.00
N LEU A 131 6.08 8.87 14.98
CA LEU A 131 6.65 10.15 14.57
C LEU A 131 6.32 10.46 13.09
N ALA A 132 6.46 9.47 12.21
CA ALA A 132 6.09 9.60 10.80
C ALA A 132 4.62 9.95 10.60
N ILE A 133 3.72 9.24 11.31
CA ILE A 133 2.27 9.52 11.33
C ILE A 133 2.01 10.97 11.73
N GLY A 134 2.71 11.46 12.76
CA GLY A 134 2.61 12.85 13.21
C GLY A 134 2.97 13.86 12.11
N PHE A 135 4.10 13.67 11.42
CA PHE A 135 4.52 14.54 10.31
C PHE A 135 3.57 14.47 9.10
N ILE A 136 3.13 13.28 8.69
CA ILE A 136 2.20 13.11 7.56
C ILE A 136 0.84 13.73 7.90
N THR A 137 0.35 13.53 9.12
CA THR A 137 -0.91 14.14 9.58
C THR A 137 -0.81 15.66 9.61
N LEU A 138 0.28 16.20 10.15
CA LEU A 138 0.52 17.66 10.17
C LEU A 138 0.58 18.23 8.76
N SER A 139 1.30 17.58 7.85
CA SER A 139 1.32 17.94 6.44
C SER A 139 -0.09 17.94 5.84
N SER A 140 -0.87 16.89 6.08
CA SER A 140 -2.23 16.77 5.54
C SER A 140 -3.16 17.87 6.08
N ILE A 141 -2.99 18.26 7.36
CA ILE A 141 -3.71 19.39 7.94
C ILE A 141 -3.33 20.69 7.21
N VAL A 142 -2.02 20.95 7.06
CA VAL A 142 -1.52 22.16 6.37
C VAL A 142 -2.05 22.23 4.94
N LEU A 143 -2.00 21.11 4.20
CA LEU A 143 -2.46 21.05 2.80
C LEU A 143 -4.00 21.09 2.66
N SER A 144 -4.74 20.88 3.74
CA SER A 144 -6.21 20.96 3.71
C SER A 144 -6.73 22.41 3.75
N PHE A 145 -5.85 23.37 3.99
CA PHE A 145 -6.23 24.79 3.98
C PHE A 145 -5.73 25.47 2.71
N GLU A 146 -6.61 26.17 2.02
CA GLU A 146 -6.30 26.95 0.82
C GLU A 146 -6.10 28.43 1.18
N GLY A 147 -4.98 28.99 0.70
CA GLY A 147 -4.68 30.42 0.72
C GLY A 147 -3.89 30.91 1.93
N SER A 148 -3.00 31.88 1.66
CA SER A 148 -2.11 32.51 2.63
C SER A 148 -2.78 33.53 3.55
N VAL A 149 -3.98 34.03 3.21
CA VAL A 149 -4.65 35.16 3.92
C VAL A 149 -5.96 34.73 4.59
N SER A 150 -6.60 33.67 4.16
CA SER A 150 -7.79 33.11 4.82
C SER A 150 -7.62 31.60 4.94
N PHE A 151 -7.58 31.09 6.16
CA PHE A 151 -7.64 29.65 6.44
C PHE A 151 -9.02 29.10 6.02
N LYS A 152 -9.25 28.99 4.69
CA LYS A 152 -10.43 28.33 4.17
C LYS A 152 -10.12 26.85 4.01
N PHE A 153 -10.94 26.03 4.65
CA PHE A 153 -10.85 24.56 4.52
C PHE A 153 -11.19 24.17 3.09
N SER A 154 -10.32 23.39 2.44
CA SER A 154 -10.56 22.89 1.10
C SER A 154 -11.50 21.67 1.12
N LEU A 155 -12.67 21.81 0.52
CA LEU A 155 -13.57 20.69 0.36
C LEU A 155 -12.97 19.59 -0.52
N GLY A 156 -12.15 19.97 -1.51
CA GLY A 156 -11.40 19.02 -2.34
C GLY A 156 -10.45 18.15 -1.52
N SER A 157 -9.69 18.77 -0.61
CA SER A 157 -8.79 18.05 0.30
C SER A 157 -9.55 17.11 1.24
N LEU A 158 -10.74 17.49 1.72
CA LEU A 158 -11.58 16.60 2.52
C LEU A 158 -11.93 15.31 1.77
N PHE A 159 -12.38 15.44 0.52
CA PHE A 159 -12.71 14.27 -0.29
C PHE A 159 -11.48 13.38 -0.55
N VAL A 160 -10.30 13.96 -0.76
CA VAL A 160 -9.06 13.18 -0.89
C VAL A 160 -8.73 12.44 0.41
N ILE A 161 -8.87 13.07 1.58
CA ILE A 161 -8.67 12.39 2.87
C ILE A 161 -9.68 11.26 3.08
N LEU A 162 -10.95 11.47 2.72
CA LEU A 162 -11.96 10.40 2.77
C LEU A 162 -11.58 9.23 1.86
N ALA A 163 -11.09 9.51 0.65
CA ALA A 163 -10.58 8.47 -0.27
C ALA A 163 -9.43 7.68 0.35
N THR A 164 -8.46 8.36 0.95
CA THR A 164 -7.31 7.70 1.59
C THR A 164 -7.71 6.89 2.83
N CYS A 165 -8.71 7.32 3.60
CA CYS A 165 -9.28 6.53 4.68
C CYS A 165 -9.96 5.25 4.17
N CYS A 166 -10.72 5.34 3.08
CA CYS A 166 -11.32 4.17 2.44
C CYS A 166 -10.24 3.20 1.94
N TRP A 167 -9.20 3.69 1.26
CA TRP A 167 -8.08 2.83 0.84
C TRP A 167 -7.28 2.29 2.02
N GLY A 168 -7.13 3.04 3.12
CA GLY A 168 -6.52 2.54 4.33
C GLY A 168 -7.23 1.30 4.90
N LEU A 169 -8.56 1.29 4.89
CA LEU A 169 -9.36 0.14 5.30
C LEU A 169 -9.31 -0.98 4.23
N GLU A 170 -9.39 -0.60 2.96
CA GLU A 170 -9.29 -1.51 1.82
C GLU A 170 -7.98 -2.30 1.82
N ASN A 171 -6.84 -1.62 2.02
CA ASN A 171 -5.52 -2.24 2.10
C ASN A 171 -5.46 -3.33 3.19
N ASN A 172 -6.12 -3.10 4.33
CA ASN A 172 -6.22 -4.10 5.38
C ASN A 172 -7.10 -5.29 4.95
N CYS A 173 -8.19 -5.07 4.20
CA CYS A 173 -8.99 -6.15 3.63
C CYS A 173 -8.20 -6.96 2.59
N THR A 174 -7.55 -6.28 1.64
CA THR A 174 -6.73 -6.91 0.59
C THR A 174 -5.55 -7.68 1.18
N ARG A 175 -4.95 -7.18 2.26
CA ARG A 175 -3.87 -7.89 2.97
C ARG A 175 -4.30 -9.28 3.44
N MET A 176 -5.53 -9.44 3.91
CA MET A 176 -6.06 -10.75 4.38
C MET A 176 -6.20 -11.80 3.27
N ILE A 177 -6.19 -11.37 2.01
CA ILE A 177 -6.30 -12.24 0.83
C ILE A 177 -5.08 -12.15 -0.11
N SER A 178 -4.00 -11.51 0.34
CA SER A 178 -2.83 -11.20 -0.50
C SER A 178 -1.99 -12.41 -0.92
N ASP A 179 -2.17 -13.56 -0.28
CA ASP A 179 -1.57 -14.85 -0.64
C ASP A 179 -2.20 -15.50 -1.88
N LYS A 180 -3.41 -15.07 -2.24
CA LYS A 180 -4.19 -15.58 -3.38
C LYS A 180 -3.70 -15.03 -4.72
N SER A 181 -4.37 -15.43 -5.81
CA SER A 181 -3.99 -15.00 -7.17
C SER A 181 -4.10 -13.50 -7.35
N THR A 182 -2.99 -12.85 -7.67
CA THR A 182 -2.93 -11.42 -7.98
C THR A 182 -3.84 -11.03 -9.13
N TYR A 183 -3.89 -11.84 -10.18
CA TYR A 183 -4.77 -11.58 -11.32
C TYR A 183 -6.24 -11.60 -10.88
N GLU A 184 -6.63 -12.60 -10.08
CA GLU A 184 -8.01 -12.75 -9.60
C GLU A 184 -8.41 -11.55 -8.74
N ILE A 185 -7.56 -11.13 -7.79
CA ILE A 185 -7.81 -9.96 -6.95
C ILE A 185 -8.00 -8.71 -7.80
N VAL A 186 -7.06 -8.39 -8.71
CA VAL A 186 -7.12 -7.16 -9.52
C VAL A 186 -8.28 -7.18 -10.50
N ILE A 187 -8.62 -8.33 -11.10
CA ILE A 187 -9.77 -8.46 -11.99
C ILE A 187 -11.07 -8.22 -11.22
N LEU A 188 -11.25 -8.84 -10.04
CA LEU A 188 -12.43 -8.64 -9.21
C LEU A 188 -12.56 -7.19 -8.75
N LYS A 189 -11.47 -6.61 -8.21
CA LYS A 189 -11.43 -5.17 -7.90
C LYS A 189 -11.90 -4.34 -9.09
N GLY A 190 -11.24 -4.48 -10.21
CA GLY A 190 -11.49 -3.66 -11.39
C GLY A 190 -12.91 -3.83 -11.94
N ILE A 191 -13.39 -5.04 -12.13
CA ILE A 191 -14.71 -5.29 -12.73
C ILE A 191 -15.84 -4.91 -11.76
N PHE A 192 -15.80 -5.40 -10.52
CA PHE A 192 -16.92 -5.17 -9.59
C PHE A 192 -16.95 -3.75 -9.06
N SER A 193 -15.81 -3.15 -8.69
CA SER A 193 -15.78 -1.77 -8.22
C SER A 193 -16.07 -0.80 -9.36
N GLY A 194 -15.54 -1.06 -10.55
CA GLY A 194 -15.84 -0.26 -11.73
C GLY A 194 -17.32 -0.31 -12.13
N THR A 195 -17.93 -1.50 -12.10
CA THR A 195 -19.38 -1.68 -12.36
C THR A 195 -20.21 -1.03 -11.26
N GLY A 196 -19.83 -1.15 -9.99
CA GLY A 196 -20.51 -0.51 -8.87
C GLY A 196 -20.51 1.02 -9.01
N SER A 197 -19.34 1.61 -9.31
CA SER A 197 -19.24 3.05 -9.60
C SER A 197 -20.06 3.47 -10.82
N PHE A 198 -20.12 2.62 -11.87
CA PHE A 198 -20.95 2.87 -13.04
C PHE A 198 -22.43 2.96 -12.70
N ILE A 199 -22.92 2.01 -11.89
CA ILE A 199 -24.33 2.00 -11.44
C ILE A 199 -24.62 3.26 -10.62
N ILE A 200 -23.72 3.66 -9.72
CA ILE A 200 -23.87 4.90 -8.93
C ILE A 200 -23.94 6.12 -9.85
N ALA A 201 -23.08 6.21 -10.88
CA ALA A 201 -23.09 7.32 -11.83
C ALA A 201 -24.44 7.44 -12.55
N ILE A 202 -25.03 6.31 -12.97
CA ILE A 202 -26.35 6.29 -13.58
C ILE A 202 -27.45 6.73 -12.59
N ILE A 203 -27.41 6.25 -11.34
CA ILE A 203 -28.37 6.63 -10.29
C ILE A 203 -28.28 8.13 -9.98
N LEU A 204 -27.08 8.70 -9.99
CA LEU A 204 -26.86 10.14 -9.80
C LEU A 204 -27.27 10.98 -11.01
N GLY A 205 -27.66 10.35 -12.13
CA GLY A 205 -28.02 11.02 -13.36
C GLY A 205 -26.87 11.72 -14.07
N GLU A 206 -25.62 11.25 -13.83
CA GLU A 206 -24.46 11.77 -14.53
C GLU A 206 -24.55 11.49 -16.05
N ASN A 207 -24.12 12.44 -16.87
CA ASN A 207 -24.10 12.27 -18.32
C ASN A 207 -23.01 11.30 -18.75
N ILE A 208 -23.36 10.32 -19.59
CA ILE A 208 -22.41 9.38 -20.18
C ILE A 208 -21.46 10.17 -21.11
N PRO A 209 -20.14 10.12 -20.86
CA PRO A 209 -19.20 10.85 -21.68
C PRO A 209 -19.06 10.25 -23.08
N GLY A 210 -18.54 11.05 -24.02
CA GLY A 210 -18.26 10.56 -25.37
C GLY A 210 -17.31 9.37 -25.38
N ILE A 211 -17.51 8.44 -26.33
CA ILE A 211 -16.78 7.16 -26.42
C ILE A 211 -15.25 7.32 -26.37
N LYS A 212 -14.72 8.39 -26.97
CA LYS A 212 -13.28 8.72 -26.93
C LYS A 212 -12.78 8.87 -25.49
N TYR A 213 -13.51 9.57 -24.65
CA TYR A 213 -13.12 9.81 -23.26
C TYR A 213 -13.25 8.56 -22.41
N ILE A 214 -14.23 7.69 -22.71
CA ILE A 214 -14.36 6.37 -22.08
C ILE A 214 -13.08 5.55 -22.33
N PHE A 215 -12.65 5.43 -23.60
CA PHE A 215 -11.43 4.68 -23.95
C PHE A 215 -10.18 5.26 -23.30
N ILE A 216 -10.02 6.59 -23.30
CA ILE A 216 -8.83 7.23 -22.68
C ILE A 216 -8.83 7.01 -21.18
N SER A 217 -9.98 7.14 -20.48
CA SER A 217 -10.11 6.89 -19.06
C SER A 217 -9.82 5.42 -18.71
N MET A 218 -10.32 4.47 -19.52
CA MET A 218 -10.03 3.05 -19.33
C MET A 218 -8.56 2.73 -19.59
N LEU A 219 -7.92 3.34 -20.59
CA LEU A 219 -6.48 3.18 -20.82
C LEU A 219 -5.66 3.73 -19.67
N LEU A 220 -6.02 4.90 -19.15
CA LEU A 220 -5.41 5.47 -17.96
C LEU A 220 -5.58 4.51 -16.76
N GLY A 221 -6.78 3.97 -16.57
CA GLY A 221 -7.08 3.00 -15.53
C GLY A 221 -6.27 1.71 -15.64
N PHE A 222 -6.12 1.17 -16.85
CA PHE A 222 -5.26 0.01 -17.08
C PHE A 222 -3.81 0.28 -16.67
N VAL A 223 -3.25 1.43 -17.04
CA VAL A 223 -1.86 1.78 -16.73
C VAL A 223 -1.71 2.15 -15.25
N ALA A 224 -2.51 3.11 -14.77
CA ALA A 224 -2.33 3.71 -13.44
C ALA A 224 -2.79 2.81 -12.29
N TYR A 225 -3.81 1.99 -12.51
CA TYR A 225 -4.31 1.03 -11.51
C TYR A 225 -3.93 -0.41 -11.88
N GLY A 226 -4.27 -0.88 -13.07
CA GLY A 226 -4.06 -2.26 -13.48
C GLY A 226 -2.59 -2.68 -13.45
N LEU A 227 -1.75 -2.04 -14.25
CA LEU A 227 -0.31 -2.35 -14.31
C LEU A 227 0.42 -1.97 -13.03
N SER A 228 0.06 -0.84 -12.41
CA SER A 228 0.66 -0.40 -11.15
C SER A 228 0.49 -1.46 -10.06
N ILE A 229 -0.75 -1.85 -9.75
CA ILE A 229 -1.05 -2.84 -8.72
C ILE A 229 -0.41 -4.19 -9.06
N PHE A 230 -0.46 -4.60 -10.34
CA PHE A 230 0.14 -5.84 -10.79
C PHE A 230 1.66 -5.89 -10.57
N LEU A 231 2.37 -4.82 -10.94
CA LEU A 231 3.81 -4.70 -10.73
C LEU A 231 4.17 -4.59 -9.25
N TYR A 232 3.37 -3.86 -8.47
CA TYR A 232 3.52 -3.74 -7.03
C TYR A 232 3.48 -5.09 -6.35
N ILE A 233 2.46 -5.92 -6.61
CA ILE A 233 2.33 -7.24 -5.99
C ILE A 233 3.47 -8.16 -6.44
N ARG A 234 3.91 -8.09 -7.70
CA ARG A 234 5.08 -8.85 -8.17
C ARG A 234 6.37 -8.44 -7.47
N ALA A 235 6.60 -7.15 -7.31
CA ALA A 235 7.74 -6.65 -6.55
C ALA A 235 7.67 -7.13 -5.08
N GLN A 236 6.48 -7.12 -4.49
CA GLN A 236 6.24 -7.53 -3.11
C GLN A 236 6.59 -9.01 -2.86
N ARG A 237 6.37 -9.88 -3.83
CA ARG A 237 6.75 -11.31 -3.72
C ARG A 237 8.26 -11.52 -3.58
N GLU A 238 9.08 -10.65 -4.19
CA GLU A 238 10.56 -10.77 -4.19
C GLU A 238 11.22 -9.94 -3.09
N LEU A 239 10.68 -8.75 -2.79
CA LEU A 239 11.27 -7.79 -1.84
C LEU A 239 10.63 -7.88 -0.44
N GLY A 240 9.43 -8.45 -0.35
CA GLY A 240 8.55 -8.36 0.81
C GLY A 240 7.74 -7.05 0.84
N ALA A 241 6.64 -7.06 1.60
CA ALA A 241 5.68 -5.95 1.65
C ALA A 241 6.34 -4.62 2.03
N ALA A 242 7.13 -4.65 3.10
CA ALA A 242 7.77 -3.47 3.67
C ALA A 242 8.67 -2.71 2.67
N LYS A 243 9.59 -3.42 2.01
CA LYS A 243 10.51 -2.78 1.05
C LYS A 243 9.78 -2.27 -0.19
N THR A 244 8.78 -3.01 -0.66
CA THR A 244 7.99 -2.59 -1.82
C THR A 244 7.21 -1.31 -1.52
N SER A 245 6.54 -1.22 -0.37
CA SER A 245 5.84 -0.01 0.07
C SER A 245 6.79 1.18 0.21
N ALA A 246 8.02 0.96 0.72
CA ALA A 246 9.02 2.00 0.83
C ALA A 246 9.41 2.58 -0.55
N TYR A 247 9.63 1.74 -1.56
CA TYR A 247 9.89 2.21 -2.92
C TYR A 247 8.66 2.88 -3.55
N TYR A 248 7.48 2.37 -3.26
CA TYR A 248 6.21 2.91 -3.78
C TYR A 248 5.86 4.28 -3.18
N ALA A 249 6.31 4.61 -1.98
CA ALA A 249 6.08 5.89 -1.30
C ALA A 249 6.57 7.12 -2.08
N ILE A 250 7.33 6.94 -3.18
CA ILE A 250 7.70 8.01 -4.10
C ILE A 250 6.55 8.46 -5.01
N ALA A 251 5.50 7.63 -5.19
CA ALA A 251 4.42 7.88 -6.13
C ALA A 251 3.74 9.25 -5.96
N PRO A 252 3.32 9.68 -4.75
CA PRO A 252 2.69 10.98 -4.56
C PRO A 252 3.59 12.16 -4.92
N PHE A 253 4.91 12.04 -4.75
CA PHE A 253 5.85 13.10 -5.13
C PHE A 253 6.01 13.21 -6.66
N ILE A 254 6.07 12.07 -7.36
CA ILE A 254 6.05 12.03 -8.82
C ILE A 254 4.74 12.61 -9.34
N GLY A 255 3.59 12.23 -8.75
CA GLY A 255 2.27 12.74 -9.12
C GLY A 255 2.14 14.25 -8.91
N THR A 256 2.66 14.75 -7.81
CA THR A 256 2.73 16.19 -7.53
C THR A 256 3.55 16.93 -8.57
N PHE A 257 4.75 16.44 -8.89
CA PHE A 257 5.62 17.05 -9.89
C PHE A 257 4.96 17.04 -11.28
N LEU A 258 4.35 15.92 -11.67
CA LEU A 258 3.63 15.81 -12.93
C LEU A 258 2.41 16.74 -13.00
N SER A 259 1.63 16.84 -11.89
CA SER A 259 0.48 17.75 -11.83
C SER A 259 0.91 19.21 -11.97
N PHE A 260 2.00 19.60 -11.30
CA PHE A 260 2.57 20.94 -11.49
C PHE A 260 2.99 21.18 -12.95
N ALA A 261 3.65 20.21 -13.58
CA ALA A 261 4.15 20.35 -14.96
C ALA A 261 3.02 20.34 -16.01
N VAL A 262 1.92 19.63 -15.75
CA VAL A 262 0.83 19.41 -16.72
C VAL A 262 -0.31 20.43 -16.52
N ASP A 263 -0.73 20.65 -15.28
CA ASP A 263 -1.88 21.49 -14.96
C ASP A 263 -1.50 22.96 -14.72
N GLY A 264 -0.18 23.24 -14.53
CA GLY A 264 0.31 24.57 -14.24
C GLY A 264 -0.15 25.11 -12.88
N ASP A 265 -0.39 24.23 -11.92
CA ASP A 265 -0.82 24.57 -10.57
C ASP A 265 0.10 25.64 -9.93
N ARG A 266 -0.47 26.68 -9.36
CA ARG A 266 0.30 27.67 -8.60
C ARG A 266 0.51 27.15 -7.19
N LEU A 267 1.75 26.81 -6.86
CA LEU A 267 2.13 26.34 -5.53
C LEU A 267 2.18 27.51 -4.57
N SER A 268 1.41 27.45 -3.49
CA SER A 268 1.43 28.46 -2.41
C SER A 268 2.59 28.23 -1.45
N GLU A 269 2.94 29.23 -0.63
CA GLU A 269 3.93 29.05 0.45
C GLU A 269 3.51 27.98 1.44
N VAL A 270 2.21 27.90 1.75
CA VAL A 270 1.60 26.86 2.59
C VAL A 270 1.82 25.46 2.02
N TYR A 271 1.74 25.34 0.68
CA TYR A 271 2.02 24.08 0.00
C TYR A 271 3.46 23.58 0.24
N PHE A 272 4.46 24.49 0.16
CA PHE A 272 5.86 24.11 0.42
C PHE A 272 6.09 23.68 1.87
N ILE A 273 5.42 24.30 2.84
CA ILE A 273 5.46 23.85 4.24
C ILE A 273 4.89 22.43 4.38
N GLY A 274 3.73 22.19 3.79
CA GLY A 274 3.12 20.83 3.75
C GLY A 274 4.04 19.82 3.08
N LEU A 275 4.64 20.18 1.94
CA LEU A 275 5.58 19.32 1.21
C LEU A 275 6.79 18.93 2.09
N ILE A 276 7.39 19.85 2.82
CA ILE A 276 8.52 19.56 3.71
C ILE A 276 8.12 18.56 4.80
N PHE A 277 6.99 18.77 5.48
CA PHE A 277 6.50 17.83 6.48
C PHE A 277 6.20 16.45 5.88
N MET A 278 5.64 16.41 4.67
CA MET A 278 5.35 15.16 3.96
C MET A 278 6.64 14.41 3.60
N ILE A 279 7.67 15.10 3.12
CA ILE A 279 8.98 14.50 2.83
C ILE A 279 9.58 13.91 4.12
N ILE A 280 9.60 14.67 5.22
CA ILE A 280 10.13 14.19 6.50
C ILE A 280 9.39 12.93 6.95
N GLY A 281 8.05 12.96 6.98
CA GLY A 281 7.23 11.83 7.37
C GLY A 281 7.45 10.60 6.49
N SER A 282 7.47 10.78 5.16
CA SER A 282 7.70 9.68 4.20
C SER A 282 9.10 9.08 4.32
N VAL A 283 10.14 9.89 4.52
CA VAL A 283 11.51 9.41 4.76
C VAL A 283 11.57 8.58 6.05
N ILE A 284 10.91 9.02 7.13
CA ILE A 284 10.88 8.24 8.38
C ILE A 284 10.16 6.90 8.16
N VAL A 285 9.04 6.84 7.42
CA VAL A 285 8.36 5.58 7.06
C VAL A 285 9.31 4.65 6.30
N VAL A 286 10.00 5.18 5.29
CA VAL A 286 10.97 4.40 4.51
C VAL A 286 12.09 3.86 5.40
N CYS A 287 12.67 4.71 6.25
CA CYS A 287 13.72 4.30 7.19
C CYS A 287 13.22 3.24 8.18
N ASP A 288 12.04 3.42 8.77
CA ASP A 288 11.46 2.43 9.68
C ASP A 288 11.21 1.09 8.99
N THR A 289 10.72 1.15 7.76
CA THR A 289 10.43 -0.02 6.94
C THR A 289 11.70 -0.78 6.53
N MET A 290 12.78 -0.05 6.20
CA MET A 290 14.06 -0.64 5.81
C MET A 290 14.84 -1.21 7.01
N LEU A 291 14.63 -0.63 8.20
CA LEU A 291 15.26 -1.03 9.45
C LEU A 291 14.42 -2.01 10.25
N LYS A 292 13.36 -2.60 9.66
CA LYS A 292 12.45 -3.47 10.40
C LYS A 292 13.17 -4.51 11.22
N ASN A 293 12.77 -4.59 12.48
CA ASN A 293 13.01 -5.70 13.36
C ASN A 293 12.54 -6.98 12.69
N HIS A 294 13.42 -7.93 12.45
CA HIS A 294 13.01 -9.24 11.96
C HIS A 294 12.67 -10.10 13.17
N ILE A 295 11.57 -10.83 13.05
CA ILE A 295 11.31 -11.95 13.93
C ILE A 295 11.98 -13.16 13.30
N HIS A 296 12.99 -13.71 13.98
CA HIS A 296 13.64 -14.93 13.54
C HIS A 296 13.28 -16.08 14.47
N TYR A 297 12.91 -17.19 13.85
CA TYR A 297 12.86 -18.48 14.53
C TYR A 297 14.26 -19.09 14.50
N HIS A 298 14.84 -19.28 15.67
CA HIS A 298 16.09 -19.99 15.81
C HIS A 298 15.82 -21.37 16.41
N ILE A 299 16.45 -22.37 15.78
CA ILE A 299 16.52 -23.72 16.32
C ILE A 299 17.96 -23.92 16.73
N HIS A 300 18.22 -23.89 18.03
CA HIS A 300 19.53 -24.17 18.57
C HIS A 300 19.58 -25.58 19.10
N THR A 301 20.71 -26.22 18.82
CA THR A 301 21.01 -27.52 19.38
C THR A 301 22.09 -27.33 20.42
N ILE A 302 21.73 -27.44 21.68
CA ILE A 302 22.68 -27.40 22.79
C ILE A 302 23.04 -28.84 23.17
N VAL A 303 24.32 -29.16 23.11
CA VAL A 303 24.86 -30.45 23.56
C VAL A 303 25.65 -30.18 24.82
N HIS A 304 25.29 -30.80 25.92
CA HIS A 304 26.03 -30.70 27.16
C HIS A 304 26.09 -32.05 27.89
N THR A 305 27.03 -32.17 28.79
CA THR A 305 27.28 -33.40 29.53
C THR A 305 27.20 -33.13 31.03
N HIS A 306 26.34 -33.88 31.73
CA HIS A 306 26.33 -33.91 33.19
C HIS A 306 26.07 -35.34 33.68
N ASN A 307 26.55 -35.65 34.88
CA ASN A 307 26.46 -37.00 35.50
C ASN A 307 26.95 -38.13 34.57
N GLY A 308 27.93 -37.84 33.71
CA GLY A 308 28.53 -38.84 32.81
C GLY A 308 27.72 -39.14 31.54
N SER A 309 26.56 -38.51 31.34
CA SER A 309 25.72 -38.67 30.15
C SER A 309 25.73 -37.42 29.30
N THR A 310 25.95 -37.57 28.00
CA THR A 310 25.88 -36.47 27.03
C THR A 310 24.52 -36.54 26.34
N HIS A 311 23.77 -35.43 26.37
CA HIS A 311 22.50 -35.33 25.68
C HIS A 311 22.34 -34.01 24.97
N LYS A 312 21.30 -33.94 24.09
CA LYS A 312 21.07 -32.88 23.14
C LYS A 312 19.71 -32.31 23.36
N HIS A 313 19.62 -30.98 23.59
CA HIS A 313 18.37 -30.25 23.60
C HIS A 313 18.17 -29.44 22.32
N ILE A 314 16.95 -29.46 21.80
CA ILE A 314 16.52 -28.63 20.69
C ILE A 314 15.67 -27.52 21.24
N ILE A 315 16.20 -26.30 21.24
CA ILE A 315 15.51 -25.11 21.71
C ILE A 315 14.99 -24.35 20.51
N LYS A 316 13.68 -24.09 20.50
CA LYS A 316 13.03 -23.20 19.55
C LYS A 316 12.67 -21.93 20.29
N HIS A 317 13.23 -20.80 19.88
CA HIS A 317 12.84 -19.50 20.41
C HIS A 317 12.70 -18.46 19.33
N GLU A 318 11.87 -17.48 19.62
CA GLU A 318 11.57 -16.35 18.76
C GLU A 318 12.05 -15.09 19.47
N HIS A 319 12.84 -14.27 18.78
CA HIS A 319 13.21 -12.96 19.31
C HIS A 319 13.27 -11.91 18.21
N THR A 320 13.05 -10.68 18.62
CA THR A 320 13.00 -9.51 17.76
C THR A 320 14.27 -8.69 17.94
N HIS A 321 15.00 -8.42 16.86
CA HIS A 321 16.13 -7.50 16.88
C HIS A 321 16.22 -6.69 15.58
N SER A 322 16.94 -5.56 15.65
CA SER A 322 17.12 -4.65 14.51
C SER A 322 18.49 -4.87 13.87
N HIS A 323 18.51 -4.96 12.53
CA HIS A 323 19.74 -4.96 11.74
C HIS A 323 19.86 -3.73 10.87
N SER A 324 21.04 -3.15 10.82
CA SER A 324 21.45 -2.19 9.82
C SER A 324 22.31 -2.92 8.77
N GLY A 325 21.65 -3.66 7.85
CA GLY A 325 22.39 -4.33 6.78
C GLY A 325 22.00 -5.79 6.53
N SER A 326 22.65 -6.42 5.55
CA SER A 326 22.31 -7.75 5.01
C SER A 326 23.05 -8.91 5.68
N GLU A 327 23.59 -8.75 6.88
CA GLU A 327 24.33 -9.82 7.54
C GLU A 327 23.39 -10.79 8.26
N GLU A 328 23.35 -12.03 7.78
CA GLU A 328 22.54 -13.13 8.31
C GLU A 328 23.19 -13.87 9.50
N LYS A 329 24.43 -13.51 9.91
CA LYS A 329 25.16 -14.18 10.97
C LYS A 329 25.28 -13.30 12.19
N HIS A 330 24.68 -13.73 13.28
CA HIS A 330 24.87 -13.13 14.59
C HIS A 330 25.01 -14.22 15.65
N CYS A 331 25.90 -13.98 16.61
CA CYS A 331 26.07 -14.84 17.77
C CYS A 331 25.05 -14.45 18.85
N HIS A 332 24.37 -15.43 19.40
CA HIS A 332 23.51 -15.27 20.57
C HIS A 332 24.19 -15.90 21.78
N ASN A 333 24.10 -15.22 22.92
CA ASN A 333 24.46 -15.82 24.20
C ASN A 333 23.24 -16.53 24.77
N HIS A 334 23.36 -17.82 25.07
CA HIS A 334 22.31 -18.67 25.62
C HIS A 334 22.55 -19.04 27.09
N ASP A 335 23.47 -18.37 27.75
CA ASP A 335 23.82 -18.67 29.16
C ASP A 335 22.61 -18.51 30.09
N ASP A 336 21.71 -17.54 29.78
CA ASP A 336 20.47 -17.31 30.53
C ASP A 336 19.49 -18.48 30.41
N TYR A 337 19.44 -19.16 29.26
CA TYR A 337 18.58 -20.32 29.08
C TYR A 337 19.13 -21.56 29.77
N ILE A 338 20.43 -21.80 29.66
CA ILE A 338 21.09 -22.95 30.32
C ILE A 338 20.89 -22.89 31.84
N ASN A 339 20.84 -21.68 32.39
CA ASN A 339 20.60 -21.42 33.82
C ASN A 339 19.08 -21.28 34.19
N SER A 340 18.16 -21.35 33.21
CA SER A 340 16.74 -21.17 33.44
C SER A 340 16.11 -22.34 34.21
N ASP A 341 15.05 -22.03 34.97
CA ASP A 341 14.29 -23.06 35.71
C ASP A 341 13.57 -24.02 34.74
N GLU A 342 13.31 -23.62 33.52
CA GLU A 342 12.71 -24.47 32.48
C GLU A 342 13.70 -25.53 32.00
N HIS A 343 14.96 -25.17 31.81
CA HIS A 343 16.03 -26.12 31.49
C HIS A 343 16.26 -27.12 32.63
N LYS A 344 16.24 -26.67 33.90
CA LYS A 344 16.36 -27.54 35.09
C LYS A 344 15.21 -28.53 35.15
N ARG A 345 13.96 -28.10 34.93
CA ARG A 345 12.78 -28.97 34.96
C ARG A 345 12.80 -30.06 33.90
N MET A 346 13.36 -29.78 32.69
CA MET A 346 13.53 -30.80 31.65
C MET A 346 14.47 -31.92 32.10
N HIS A 347 15.48 -31.61 32.92
CA HIS A 347 16.37 -32.62 33.51
C HIS A 347 15.75 -33.43 34.63
N GLU A 348 14.83 -32.83 35.40
CA GLU A 348 14.11 -33.52 36.47
C GLU A 348 13.01 -34.43 35.94
N SER A 349 12.43 -34.15 34.77
CA SER A 349 11.35 -34.94 34.17
C SER A 349 11.82 -36.15 33.35
N GLY A 350 13.12 -36.35 33.17
CA GLY A 350 13.69 -37.54 32.52
C GLY A 350 13.42 -37.66 31.03
N VAL A 351 13.10 -36.55 30.33
CA VAL A 351 12.85 -36.49 28.87
C VAL A 351 14.05 -35.93 28.13
#